data_b8133305e4866ab9afeeaea076a1d4f2
#
_entry.id   b8133305e4866ab9afeeaea076a1d4f2
#
_cell.length_a   1.000
_cell.length_b   1.000
_cell.length_c   1.000
_cell.angle_alpha   90.00
_cell.angle_beta   90.00
_cell.angle_gamma   90.00
#
_symmetry.space_group_name_H-M   'P 1'
#
loop_
_entity.id
_entity.type
_entity.pdbx_description
1 polymer ?
#
loop_
_entity_poly.entity_id
_entity_poly.type
_entity_poly.pdbx_seq_one_letter_code
_entity_poly.pdbx_strand_id
1 'polypeptide(L)'
;QEEAQAIDQELFTEYKFSVDQLMELAGLSCATAIAKAYPPSSFTTSQPAVLVVCGPGKALFRSLLLLQGYEPTVYYPKRPSKPLFEGLTTQCQKMDIPFLPEFPAEAALIDELYGLVVDAIFGFSFKGAVREPFGSILSTLERITVPIASIDIPSGWDVEKGKADGLQPDMLISLTAPKKAAMHFTGRYHFLGGRFVPAALQEKYALNLPPYPETDCVLQLT
;
A
#
# COMPACT_ATOMS: atom_id res chain seq x y z
N GLN A 1 5.96 3.99 16.38
CA GLN A 1 4.83 3.07 16.19
C GLN A 1 3.65 3.43 17.08
N GLU A 2 3.87 3.69 18.37
CA GLU A 2 2.83 4.05 19.35
C GLU A 2 2.09 5.34 18.96
N GLU A 3 2.83 6.34 18.54
CA GLU A 3 2.29 7.63 18.11
C GLU A 3 1.36 7.49 16.87
N ALA A 4 1.75 6.68 15.90
CA ALA A 4 0.90 6.39 14.75
C ALA A 4 -0.40 5.67 15.14
N GLN A 5 -0.34 4.76 16.11
CA GLN A 5 -1.53 4.09 16.65
C GLN A 5 -2.43 5.07 17.42
N ALA A 6 -1.83 6.02 18.16
CA ALA A 6 -2.58 7.04 18.89
C ALA A 6 -3.32 7.98 17.92
N ILE A 7 -2.69 8.39 16.82
CA ILE A 7 -3.31 9.21 15.78
C ILE A 7 -4.53 8.50 15.20
N ASP A 8 -4.38 7.22 14.78
CA ASP A 8 -5.50 6.43 14.24
C ASP A 8 -6.63 6.31 15.27
N GLN A 9 -6.30 6.05 16.55
CA GLN A 9 -7.30 5.95 17.61
C GLN A 9 -8.08 7.25 17.77
N GLU A 10 -7.43 8.40 17.75
CA GLU A 10 -8.11 9.69 17.85
C GLU A 10 -8.99 9.98 16.64
N LEU A 11 -8.54 9.64 15.43
CA LEU A 11 -9.37 9.76 14.23
C LEU A 11 -10.68 8.98 14.35
N PHE A 12 -10.64 7.78 14.95
CA PHE A 12 -11.84 6.97 15.17
C PHE A 12 -12.70 7.47 16.34
N THR A 13 -12.08 7.79 17.48
CA THR A 13 -12.82 8.07 18.72
C THR A 13 -13.27 9.52 18.85
N GLU A 14 -12.39 10.47 18.56
CA GLU A 14 -12.66 11.90 18.74
C GLU A 14 -13.26 12.51 17.47
N TYR A 15 -12.64 12.25 16.32
CA TYR A 15 -13.07 12.81 15.04
C TYR A 15 -14.15 12.00 14.34
N LYS A 16 -14.50 10.81 14.88
CA LYS A 16 -15.59 9.95 14.38
C LYS A 16 -15.46 9.49 12.93
N PHE A 17 -14.23 9.43 12.41
CA PHE A 17 -14.02 8.76 11.14
C PHE A 17 -14.33 7.27 11.27
N SER A 18 -15.00 6.69 10.28
CA SER A 18 -15.13 5.24 10.17
C SER A 18 -13.87 4.63 9.55
N VAL A 19 -13.65 3.36 9.82
CA VAL A 19 -12.56 2.59 9.18
C VAL A 19 -12.72 2.64 7.66
N ASP A 20 -13.97 2.49 7.17
CA ASP A 20 -14.28 2.53 5.74
C ASP A 20 -13.86 3.84 5.09
N GLN A 21 -14.16 4.99 5.75
CA GLN A 21 -13.79 6.30 5.24
C GLN A 21 -12.28 6.45 5.09
N LEU A 22 -11.52 6.10 6.14
CA LEU A 22 -10.05 6.22 6.11
C LEU A 22 -9.43 5.26 5.10
N MET A 23 -9.97 4.06 4.97
CA MET A 23 -9.51 3.09 3.99
C MET A 23 -9.74 3.56 2.54
N GLU A 24 -10.89 4.16 2.26
CA GLU A 24 -11.18 4.72 0.94
C GLU A 24 -10.24 5.87 0.59
N LEU A 25 -10.03 6.80 1.53
CA LEU A 25 -9.16 7.95 1.32
C LEU A 25 -7.68 7.52 1.16
N ALA A 26 -7.24 6.57 1.98
CA ALA A 26 -5.90 6.00 1.87
C ALA A 26 -5.69 5.31 0.53
N GLY A 27 -6.65 4.55 0.12
CA GLY A 27 -6.58 3.84 -1.12
C GLY A 27 -6.64 4.74 -2.35
N LEU A 28 -7.47 5.79 -2.36
CA LEU A 28 -7.47 6.81 -3.40
C LEU A 28 -6.09 7.45 -3.53
N SER A 29 -5.45 7.74 -2.40
CA SER A 29 -4.07 8.25 -2.38
C SER A 29 -3.09 7.28 -3.03
N CYS A 30 -3.17 5.99 -2.70
CA CYS A 30 -2.31 4.97 -3.29
C CYS A 30 -2.50 4.86 -4.81
N ALA A 31 -3.75 4.79 -5.27
CA ALA A 31 -4.07 4.71 -6.69
C ALA A 31 -3.57 5.95 -7.45
N THR A 32 -3.78 7.13 -6.89
CA THR A 32 -3.32 8.39 -7.48
C THR A 32 -1.80 8.47 -7.57
N ALA A 33 -1.09 8.08 -6.52
CA ALA A 33 0.37 8.04 -6.50
C ALA A 33 0.93 7.08 -7.56
N ILE A 34 0.36 5.88 -7.67
CA ILE A 34 0.75 4.90 -8.68
C ILE A 34 0.50 5.44 -10.08
N ALA A 35 -0.65 6.05 -10.34
CA ALA A 35 -0.97 6.62 -11.65
C ALA A 35 -0.03 7.77 -12.03
N LYS A 36 0.45 8.54 -11.07
CA LYS A 36 1.44 9.60 -11.31
C LYS A 36 2.84 9.05 -11.64
N ALA A 37 3.29 8.02 -10.94
CA ALA A 37 4.64 7.48 -11.10
C ALA A 37 4.75 6.44 -12.23
N TYR A 38 3.72 5.63 -12.40
CA TYR A 38 3.67 4.52 -13.37
C TYR A 38 2.42 4.61 -14.25
N PRO A 39 2.25 5.66 -15.07
CA PRO A 39 1.07 5.76 -15.93
C PRO A 39 0.96 4.54 -16.86
N PRO A 40 -0.25 4.12 -17.27
CA PRO A 40 -0.44 2.95 -18.14
C PRO A 40 0.44 2.99 -19.40
N SER A 41 0.68 4.17 -19.95
CA SER A 41 1.53 4.37 -21.13
C SER A 41 3.02 4.07 -20.89
N SER A 42 3.47 4.00 -19.64
CA SER A 42 4.85 3.66 -19.30
C SER A 42 5.13 2.15 -19.27
N PHE A 43 4.08 1.32 -19.32
CA PHE A 43 4.24 -0.13 -19.35
C PHE A 43 4.74 -0.59 -20.72
N THR A 44 5.71 -1.51 -20.72
CA THR A 44 6.32 -2.03 -21.94
C THR A 44 5.49 -3.11 -22.63
N THR A 45 4.52 -3.68 -21.91
CA THR A 45 3.56 -4.65 -22.41
C THR A 45 2.30 -3.95 -22.92
N SER A 46 1.55 -4.61 -23.81
CA SER A 46 0.30 -4.10 -24.39
C SER A 46 -0.79 -3.85 -23.34
N GLN A 47 -0.66 -4.46 -22.17
CA GLN A 47 -1.60 -4.34 -21.05
C GLN A 47 -0.85 -3.92 -19.78
N PRO A 48 -1.32 -2.89 -19.07
CA PRO A 48 -0.69 -2.43 -17.84
C PRO A 48 -1.10 -3.33 -16.66
N ALA A 49 -0.56 -4.54 -16.62
CA ALA A 49 -0.87 -5.55 -15.63
C ALA A 49 -0.18 -5.25 -14.29
N VAL A 50 -0.95 -5.25 -13.22
CA VAL A 50 -0.49 -4.96 -11.85
C VAL A 50 -0.85 -6.12 -10.92
N LEU A 51 0.14 -6.68 -10.23
CA LEU A 51 -0.10 -7.66 -9.18
C LEU A 51 -0.20 -6.96 -7.82
N VAL A 52 -1.31 -7.17 -7.12
CA VAL A 52 -1.53 -6.63 -5.78
C VAL A 52 -1.49 -7.75 -4.76
N VAL A 53 -0.53 -7.68 -3.85
CA VAL A 53 -0.35 -8.67 -2.79
C VAL A 53 -0.87 -8.12 -1.49
N CYS A 54 -1.94 -8.72 -0.96
CA CYS A 54 -2.63 -8.25 0.23
C CYS A 54 -2.36 -9.14 1.43
N GLY A 55 -2.04 -8.51 2.55
CA GLY A 55 -1.94 -9.15 3.86
C GLY A 55 -3.24 -9.08 4.66
N PRO A 56 -3.31 -9.78 5.79
CA PRO A 56 -4.48 -9.76 6.65
C PRO A 56 -4.69 -8.36 7.23
N GLY A 57 -5.87 -7.79 7.06
CA GLY A 57 -6.24 -6.49 7.62
C GLY A 57 -5.89 -5.28 6.76
N LYS A 58 -5.35 -5.47 5.55
CA LYS A 58 -5.23 -4.41 4.55
C LYS A 58 -6.29 -4.59 3.47
N ALA A 59 -7.22 -3.68 3.42
CA ALA A 59 -8.30 -3.69 2.44
C ALA A 59 -8.17 -2.47 1.51
N LEU A 60 -7.12 -2.45 0.73
CA LEU A 60 -6.88 -1.43 -0.30
C LEU A 60 -7.60 -1.75 -1.62
N PHE A 61 -8.53 -2.70 -1.58
CA PHE A 61 -9.18 -3.23 -2.77
C PHE A 61 -9.92 -2.19 -3.61
N ARG A 62 -10.65 -1.28 -2.96
CA ARG A 62 -11.51 -0.35 -3.69
C ARG A 62 -10.74 0.71 -4.46
N SER A 63 -9.59 1.07 -3.97
CA SER A 63 -8.74 2.09 -4.60
C SER A 63 -8.02 1.58 -5.83
N LEU A 64 -7.77 0.28 -5.87
CA LEU A 64 -7.24 -0.39 -7.06
C LEU A 64 -8.28 -0.43 -8.18
N LEU A 65 -9.57 -0.39 -7.83
CA LEU A 65 -10.66 -0.23 -8.79
C LEU A 65 -10.66 1.13 -9.47
N LEU A 66 -10.10 2.14 -8.81
CA LEU A 66 -9.91 3.48 -9.36
C LEU A 66 -8.67 3.59 -10.25
N LEU A 67 -7.85 2.54 -10.36
CA LEU A 67 -6.76 2.46 -11.33
C LEU A 67 -7.32 2.26 -12.74
N GLN A 68 -8.03 3.29 -13.22
CA GLN A 68 -8.57 3.28 -14.57
C GLN A 68 -7.45 3.08 -15.58
N GLY A 69 -7.61 2.07 -16.43
CA GLY A 69 -6.65 1.74 -17.46
C GLY A 69 -5.58 0.73 -17.06
N TYR A 70 -5.57 0.24 -15.81
CA TYR A 70 -4.73 -0.90 -15.39
C TYR A 70 -5.51 -2.20 -15.40
N GLU A 71 -4.79 -3.31 -15.46
CA GLU A 71 -5.33 -4.65 -15.28
C GLU A 71 -4.83 -5.25 -13.96
N PRO A 72 -5.51 -4.98 -12.84
CA PRO A 72 -5.10 -5.48 -11.55
C PRO A 72 -5.50 -6.95 -11.37
N THR A 73 -4.59 -7.72 -10.79
CA THR A 73 -4.85 -9.06 -10.26
C THR A 73 -4.49 -9.06 -8.77
N VAL A 74 -5.32 -9.66 -7.95
CA VAL A 74 -5.16 -9.65 -6.49
C VAL A 74 -4.77 -11.02 -5.99
N TYR A 75 -3.76 -11.06 -5.13
CA TYR A 75 -3.46 -12.23 -4.31
C TYR A 75 -3.74 -11.92 -2.84
N TYR A 76 -4.69 -12.63 -2.25
CA TYR A 76 -5.16 -12.40 -0.88
C TYR A 76 -5.33 -13.72 -0.12
N PRO A 77 -4.22 -14.30 0.42
CA PRO A 77 -4.24 -15.66 0.97
C PRO A 77 -4.89 -15.77 2.36
N LYS A 78 -4.82 -14.73 3.16
CA LYS A 78 -5.35 -14.69 4.53
C LYS A 78 -6.43 -13.61 4.66
N ARG A 79 -7.68 -13.97 4.41
CA ARG A 79 -8.82 -13.03 4.47
C ARG A 79 -9.45 -13.06 5.86
N PRO A 80 -9.50 -11.92 6.58
CA PRO A 80 -10.24 -11.87 7.84
C PRO A 80 -11.74 -12.08 7.60
N SER A 81 -12.37 -12.88 8.46
CA SER A 81 -13.82 -13.07 8.45
C SER A 81 -14.50 -11.91 9.19
N LYS A 82 -14.50 -10.74 8.55
CA LYS A 82 -15.17 -9.53 9.02
C LYS A 82 -15.98 -8.93 7.89
N PRO A 83 -17.19 -8.39 8.18
CA PRO A 83 -18.11 -7.88 7.16
C PRO A 83 -17.46 -6.88 6.19
N LEU A 84 -16.60 -5.99 6.70
CA LEU A 84 -15.88 -5.01 5.89
C LEU A 84 -15.03 -5.69 4.80
N PHE A 85 -14.18 -6.66 5.18
CA PHE A 85 -13.29 -7.33 4.24
C PHE A 85 -14.02 -8.26 3.27
N GLU A 86 -15.09 -8.90 3.75
CA GLU A 86 -15.97 -9.72 2.90
C GLU A 86 -16.68 -8.83 1.87
N GLY A 87 -17.18 -7.66 2.28
CA GLY A 87 -17.78 -6.69 1.39
C GLY A 87 -16.83 -6.20 0.32
N LEU A 88 -15.61 -5.82 0.69
CA LEU A 88 -14.59 -5.38 -0.24
C LEU A 88 -14.17 -6.47 -1.24
N THR A 89 -14.03 -7.72 -0.78
CA THR A 89 -13.77 -8.86 -1.66
C THR A 89 -14.90 -9.06 -2.66
N THR A 90 -16.15 -8.99 -2.21
CA THR A 90 -17.33 -9.09 -3.07
C THR A 90 -17.36 -7.98 -4.12
N GLN A 91 -17.02 -6.74 -3.74
CA GLN A 91 -16.95 -5.62 -4.68
C GLN A 91 -15.92 -5.89 -5.78
N CYS A 92 -14.71 -6.33 -5.42
CA CYS A 92 -13.69 -6.70 -6.41
C CYS A 92 -14.19 -7.78 -7.37
N GLN A 93 -14.81 -8.84 -6.85
CA GLN A 93 -15.35 -9.93 -7.65
C GLN A 93 -16.45 -9.47 -8.61
N LYS A 94 -17.34 -8.58 -8.13
CA LYS A 94 -18.42 -8.01 -8.95
C LYS A 94 -17.95 -7.02 -10.00
N MET A 95 -16.72 -6.54 -9.88
CA MET A 95 -16.06 -5.66 -10.84
C MET A 95 -15.04 -6.42 -11.71
N ASP A 96 -15.17 -7.75 -11.75
CA ASP A 96 -14.36 -8.66 -12.57
C ASP A 96 -12.84 -8.57 -12.31
N ILE A 97 -12.44 -8.18 -11.10
CA ILE A 97 -11.03 -8.22 -10.71
C ILE A 97 -10.66 -9.65 -10.32
N PRO A 98 -9.71 -10.28 -11.02
CA PRO A 98 -9.33 -11.65 -10.74
C PRO A 98 -8.55 -11.78 -9.43
N PHE A 99 -8.81 -12.86 -8.70
CA PHE A 99 -8.04 -13.29 -7.54
C PHE A 99 -7.21 -14.50 -7.91
N LEU A 100 -5.90 -14.46 -7.64
CA LEU A 100 -5.05 -15.62 -7.83
C LEU A 100 -5.33 -16.66 -6.73
N PRO A 101 -5.50 -17.93 -7.09
CA PRO A 101 -5.65 -19.01 -6.12
C PRO A 101 -4.33 -19.35 -5.43
N GLU A 102 -3.19 -19.17 -6.13
CA GLU A 102 -1.85 -19.46 -5.66
C GLU A 102 -0.89 -18.32 -6.06
N PHE A 103 0.11 -18.08 -5.23
CA PHE A 103 1.15 -17.11 -5.52
C PHE A 103 2.14 -17.70 -6.54
N PRO A 104 2.57 -16.94 -7.56
CA PRO A 104 3.58 -17.42 -8.49
C PRO A 104 4.88 -17.81 -7.78
N ALA A 105 5.31 -19.05 -7.94
CA ALA A 105 6.48 -19.57 -7.23
C ALA A 105 7.80 -18.95 -7.72
N GLU A 106 7.84 -18.58 -9.00
CA GLU A 106 9.05 -18.08 -9.65
C GLU A 106 8.97 -16.56 -9.89
N ALA A 107 10.01 -15.85 -9.45
CA ALA A 107 10.14 -14.41 -9.68
C ALA A 107 10.07 -14.03 -11.16
N ALA A 108 10.69 -14.83 -12.03
CA ALA A 108 10.67 -14.63 -13.47
C ALA A 108 9.25 -14.61 -14.07
N LEU A 109 8.34 -15.42 -13.52
CA LEU A 109 6.95 -15.44 -13.97
C LEU A 109 6.22 -14.15 -13.61
N ILE A 110 6.51 -13.58 -12.45
CA ILE A 110 5.96 -12.28 -12.05
C ILE A 110 6.47 -11.19 -12.99
N ASP A 111 7.78 -11.19 -13.29
CA ASP A 111 8.40 -10.22 -14.20
C ASP A 111 7.82 -10.30 -15.62
N GLU A 112 7.46 -11.49 -16.07
CA GLU A 112 6.85 -11.71 -17.38
C GLU A 112 5.39 -11.23 -17.45
N LEU A 113 4.61 -11.50 -16.41
CA LEU A 113 3.16 -11.28 -16.42
C LEU A 113 2.75 -9.87 -15.96
N TYR A 114 3.54 -9.21 -15.15
CA TYR A 114 3.18 -7.92 -14.52
C TYR A 114 4.26 -6.86 -14.75
N GLY A 115 3.82 -5.62 -14.91
CA GLY A 115 4.72 -4.47 -15.01
C GLY A 115 4.93 -3.73 -13.68
N LEU A 116 4.14 -4.04 -12.66
CA LEU A 116 4.22 -3.45 -11.33
C LEU A 116 3.67 -4.44 -10.31
N VAL A 117 4.30 -4.48 -9.14
CA VAL A 117 3.76 -5.18 -7.95
C VAL A 117 3.46 -4.16 -6.86
N VAL A 118 2.27 -4.25 -6.29
CA VAL A 118 1.87 -3.45 -5.12
C VAL A 118 2.02 -4.30 -3.86
N ASP A 119 2.92 -3.90 -2.98
CA ASP A 119 3.11 -4.48 -1.66
C ASP A 119 2.10 -3.86 -0.68
N ALA A 120 1.00 -4.56 -0.46
CA ALA A 120 -0.03 -4.25 0.51
C ALA A 120 -0.15 -5.33 1.58
N ILE A 121 0.99 -5.92 2.00
CA ILE A 121 1.01 -7.06 2.92
C ILE A 121 0.94 -6.57 4.37
N PHE A 122 1.95 -5.83 4.83
CA PHE A 122 2.03 -5.33 6.19
C PHE A 122 2.12 -3.80 6.23
N GLY A 123 1.62 -3.20 7.30
CA GLY A 123 1.73 -1.78 7.59
C GLY A 123 2.42 -1.54 8.94
N PHE A 124 2.41 -0.28 9.39
CA PHE A 124 3.07 0.13 10.64
C PHE A 124 2.55 -0.60 11.89
N SER A 125 1.35 -1.13 11.86
CA SER A 125 0.75 -1.87 12.98
C SER A 125 1.23 -3.31 13.09
N PHE A 126 1.95 -3.82 12.08
CA PHE A 126 2.46 -5.18 12.12
C PHE A 126 3.52 -5.35 13.21
N LYS A 127 3.40 -6.40 14.00
CA LYS A 127 4.33 -6.77 15.08
C LYS A 127 4.66 -8.25 15.03
N GLY A 128 5.89 -8.57 15.36
CA GLY A 128 6.36 -9.95 15.46
C GLY A 128 6.99 -10.48 14.17
N ALA A 129 7.15 -11.80 14.14
CA ALA A 129 7.78 -12.47 13.02
C ALA A 129 6.83 -12.63 11.83
N VAL A 130 7.37 -12.53 10.63
CA VAL A 130 6.66 -12.85 9.39
C VAL A 130 6.38 -14.36 9.36
N ARG A 131 5.12 -14.73 9.21
CA ARG A 131 4.67 -16.13 9.15
C ARG A 131 4.28 -16.51 7.73
N GLU A 132 4.36 -17.80 7.42
CA GLU A 132 3.90 -18.32 6.13
C GLU A 132 2.39 -18.07 5.91
N PRO A 133 1.99 -17.77 4.65
CA PRO A 133 2.79 -17.83 3.41
C PRO A 133 3.63 -16.57 3.10
N PHE A 134 3.61 -15.56 3.95
CA PHE A 134 4.22 -14.25 3.64
C PHE A 134 5.75 -14.27 3.64
N GLY A 135 6.38 -15.17 4.39
CA GLY A 135 7.84 -15.34 4.34
C GLY A 135 8.31 -15.75 2.94
N SER A 136 7.71 -16.76 2.37
CA SER A 136 7.99 -17.23 1.01
C SER A 136 7.63 -16.19 -0.05
N ILE A 137 6.51 -15.48 0.12
CA ILE A 137 6.10 -14.40 -0.78
C ILE A 137 7.14 -13.28 -0.80
N LEU A 138 7.59 -12.80 0.35
CA LEU A 138 8.59 -11.74 0.44
C LEU A 138 9.92 -12.18 -0.18
N SER A 139 10.35 -13.41 0.07
CA SER A 139 11.56 -13.97 -0.57
C SER A 139 11.47 -13.99 -2.10
N THR A 140 10.30 -14.24 -2.66
CA THR A 140 10.08 -14.17 -4.11
C THR A 140 10.09 -12.73 -4.59
N LEU A 141 9.41 -11.81 -3.89
CA LEU A 141 9.36 -10.39 -4.24
C LEU A 141 10.74 -9.71 -4.17
N GLU A 142 11.64 -10.15 -3.30
CA GLU A 142 13.01 -9.64 -3.26
C GLU A 142 13.83 -10.00 -4.51
N ARG A 143 13.39 -10.97 -5.30
CA ARG A 143 14.06 -11.44 -6.52
C ARG A 143 13.44 -10.92 -7.82
N ILE A 144 12.29 -10.29 -7.79
CA ILE A 144 11.67 -9.73 -9.01
C ILE A 144 12.43 -8.50 -9.48
N THR A 145 12.31 -8.21 -10.77
CA THR A 145 12.97 -7.06 -11.42
C THR A 145 11.98 -5.94 -11.77
N VAL A 146 10.69 -6.23 -11.86
CA VAL A 146 9.67 -5.19 -12.04
C VAL A 146 9.55 -4.34 -10.78
N PRO A 147 9.19 -3.04 -10.91
CA PRO A 147 9.10 -2.15 -9.76
C PRO A 147 8.07 -2.62 -8.74
N ILE A 148 8.35 -2.35 -7.48
CA ILE A 148 7.46 -2.60 -6.35
C ILE A 148 7.07 -1.25 -5.75
N ALA A 149 5.77 -1.04 -5.57
CA ALA A 149 5.20 0.06 -4.81
C ALA A 149 4.75 -0.47 -3.44
N SER A 150 5.42 -0.07 -2.39
CA SER A 150 5.07 -0.44 -1.01
C SER A 150 4.17 0.60 -0.37
N ILE A 151 3.13 0.14 0.31
CA ILE A 151 2.16 0.99 0.96
C ILE A 151 2.46 1.09 2.45
N ASP A 152 2.62 2.31 2.94
CA ASP A 152 2.87 2.70 4.32
C ASP A 152 4.28 2.36 4.80
N ILE A 153 4.65 1.09 4.80
CA ILE A 153 5.98 0.58 5.14
C ILE A 153 6.29 -0.60 4.23
N PRO A 154 7.51 -0.71 3.68
CA PRO A 154 7.88 -1.91 2.96
C PRO A 154 7.71 -3.15 3.83
N SER A 155 6.99 -4.15 3.34
CA SER A 155 6.63 -5.32 4.13
C SER A 155 7.87 -6.08 4.60
N GLY A 156 7.86 -6.45 5.88
CA GLY A 156 9.02 -7.09 6.54
C GLY A 156 10.03 -6.12 7.14
N TRP A 157 9.91 -4.81 6.88
CA TRP A 157 10.77 -3.81 7.51
C TRP A 157 10.37 -3.54 8.97
N ASP A 158 11.38 -3.27 9.79
CA ASP A 158 11.16 -2.64 11.09
C ASP A 158 10.65 -1.20 10.91
N VAL A 159 9.65 -0.80 11.69
CA VAL A 159 8.95 0.50 11.53
C VAL A 159 9.87 1.70 11.77
N GLU A 160 10.97 1.51 12.50
CA GLU A 160 11.92 2.57 12.84
C GLU A 160 13.26 2.40 12.12
N LYS A 161 13.77 1.16 12.05
CA LYS A 161 15.12 0.85 11.57
C LYS A 161 15.18 0.44 10.11
N GLY A 162 14.02 0.15 9.48
CA GLY A 162 14.01 -0.42 8.13
C GLY A 162 14.61 -1.84 8.11
N LYS A 163 14.99 -2.30 6.94
CA LYS A 163 15.64 -3.59 6.73
C LYS A 163 16.52 -3.55 5.48
N ALA A 164 17.81 -3.41 5.64
CA ALA A 164 18.75 -3.24 4.54
C ALA A 164 18.84 -4.43 3.58
N ASP A 165 18.61 -5.65 4.08
CA ASP A 165 18.61 -6.91 3.34
C ASP A 165 17.22 -7.41 2.96
N GLY A 166 16.18 -6.59 3.20
CA GLY A 166 14.80 -6.92 2.87
C GLY A 166 14.36 -6.35 1.52
N LEU A 167 13.04 -6.27 1.38
CA LEU A 167 12.39 -5.71 0.21
C LEU A 167 12.88 -4.28 -0.05
N GLN A 168 13.31 -4.00 -1.28
CA GLN A 168 13.77 -2.67 -1.71
C GLN A 168 12.79 -2.12 -2.75
N PRO A 169 11.70 -1.46 -2.33
CA PRO A 169 10.71 -0.94 -3.27
C PRO A 169 11.24 0.23 -4.08
N ASP A 170 10.74 0.37 -5.29
CA ASP A 170 10.99 1.53 -6.15
C ASP A 170 10.17 2.75 -5.72
N MET A 171 9.00 2.49 -5.15
CA MET A 171 8.09 3.50 -4.63
C MET A 171 7.67 3.17 -3.19
N LEU A 172 7.60 4.22 -2.37
CA LEU A 172 6.97 4.19 -1.05
C LEU A 172 5.81 5.18 -1.03
N ILE A 173 4.65 4.74 -0.59
CA ILE A 173 3.49 5.59 -0.34
C ILE A 173 3.26 5.63 1.17
N SER A 174 3.72 6.71 1.80
CA SER A 174 3.47 6.96 3.22
C SER A 174 2.05 7.45 3.42
N LEU A 175 1.36 6.89 4.40
CA LEU A 175 -0.02 7.27 4.73
C LEU A 175 -0.05 8.00 6.07
N THR A 176 -0.86 9.06 6.16
CA THR A 176 -0.98 9.93 7.35
C THR A 176 0.28 10.78 7.55
N ALA A 177 1.40 10.14 7.76
CA ALA A 177 2.73 10.73 7.88
C ALA A 177 3.79 9.67 7.55
N PRO A 178 4.97 10.07 7.03
CA PRO A 178 6.10 9.15 6.89
C PRO A 178 6.51 8.57 8.24
N LYS A 179 6.70 7.27 8.31
CA LYS A 179 7.23 6.59 9.50
C LYS A 179 8.76 6.70 9.51
N LYS A 180 9.39 6.45 10.65
CA LYS A 180 10.86 6.54 10.76
C LYS A 180 11.58 5.63 9.75
N ALA A 181 11.03 4.47 9.45
CA ALA A 181 11.56 3.57 8.41
C ALA A 181 11.71 4.23 7.04
N ALA A 182 10.91 5.25 6.72
CA ALA A 182 11.01 5.97 5.45
C ALA A 182 12.36 6.67 5.24
N MET A 183 13.12 6.94 6.32
CA MET A 183 14.49 7.47 6.25
C MET A 183 15.47 6.50 5.58
N HIS A 184 15.15 5.21 5.56
CA HIS A 184 15.96 4.15 4.94
C HIS A 184 15.50 3.80 3.53
N PHE A 185 14.45 4.45 3.04
CA PHE A 185 13.96 4.26 1.68
C PHE A 185 14.89 4.94 0.68
N THR A 186 15.30 4.21 -0.34
CA THR A 186 16.24 4.66 -1.39
C THR A 186 15.68 4.53 -2.80
N GLY A 187 14.40 4.19 -2.95
CA GLY A 187 13.74 4.07 -4.24
C GLY A 187 13.50 5.44 -4.92
N ARG A 188 12.99 5.39 -6.15
CA ARG A 188 12.81 6.60 -6.98
C ARG A 188 11.70 7.52 -6.52
N TYR A 189 10.60 6.97 -5.98
CA TYR A 189 9.38 7.72 -5.71
C TYR A 189 8.94 7.57 -4.27
N HIS A 190 8.86 8.67 -3.55
CA HIS A 190 8.25 8.72 -2.23
C HIS A 190 7.06 9.68 -2.26
N PHE A 191 5.86 9.17 -2.01
CA PHE A 191 4.64 9.95 -1.92
C PHE A 191 4.08 9.96 -0.49
N LEU A 192 3.49 11.08 -0.13
CA LEU A 192 2.66 11.20 1.07
C LEU A 192 1.20 11.21 0.63
N GLY A 193 0.37 10.37 1.27
CA GLY A 193 -1.06 10.30 1.08
C GLY A 193 -1.83 10.26 2.38
N GLY A 194 -3.16 10.14 2.29
CA GLY A 194 -4.01 10.20 3.48
C GLY A 194 -4.25 11.64 3.95
N ARG A 195 -4.68 12.51 3.04
CA ARG A 195 -5.05 13.91 3.32
C ARG A 195 -6.35 13.98 4.12
N PHE A 196 -6.34 13.44 5.32
CA PHE A 196 -7.49 13.42 6.23
C PHE A 196 -7.13 13.80 7.67
N VAL A 197 -5.87 14.18 7.94
CA VAL A 197 -5.44 14.52 9.29
C VAL A 197 -5.84 15.97 9.60
N PRO A 198 -6.72 16.22 10.60
CA PRO A 198 -7.11 17.56 10.99
C PRO A 198 -5.91 18.39 11.49
N ALA A 199 -5.95 19.70 11.26
CA ALA A 199 -4.86 20.60 11.65
C ALA A 199 -4.52 20.52 13.15
N ALA A 200 -5.53 20.46 14.01
CA ALA A 200 -5.34 20.33 15.46
C ALA A 200 -4.59 19.03 15.83
N LEU A 201 -4.85 17.95 15.10
CA LEU A 201 -4.17 16.67 15.32
C LEU A 201 -2.72 16.73 14.82
N GLN A 202 -2.48 17.41 13.69
CA GLN A 202 -1.12 17.64 13.20
C GLN A 202 -0.29 18.45 14.18
N GLU A 203 -0.86 19.50 14.77
CA GLU A 203 -0.20 20.30 15.80
C GLU A 203 0.08 19.50 17.08
N LYS A 204 -0.91 18.74 17.55
CA LYS A 204 -0.78 17.91 18.76
C LYS A 204 0.38 16.92 18.68
N TYR A 205 0.57 16.31 17.53
CA TYR A 205 1.62 15.31 17.29
C TYR A 205 2.86 15.88 16.60
N ALA A 206 2.93 17.19 16.40
CA ALA A 206 4.05 17.89 15.75
C ALA A 206 4.45 17.22 14.41
N LEU A 207 3.47 16.85 13.61
CA LEU A 207 3.71 16.10 12.38
C LEU A 207 4.45 16.91 11.31
N ASN A 208 4.31 18.25 11.33
CA ASN A 208 4.96 19.16 10.37
C ASN A 208 4.81 18.71 8.91
N LEU A 209 3.60 18.28 8.54
CA LEU A 209 3.33 17.79 7.20
C LEU A 209 3.42 18.94 6.19
N PRO A 210 4.08 18.73 5.05
CA PRO A 210 4.08 19.71 3.98
C PRO A 210 2.67 19.89 3.41
N PRO A 211 2.34 21.07 2.86
CA PRO A 211 1.02 21.31 2.27
C PRO A 211 0.82 20.46 1.01
N TYR A 212 -0.36 19.84 0.91
CA TYR A 212 -0.76 19.15 -0.32
C TYR A 212 -1.03 20.18 -1.43
N PRO A 213 -0.65 19.87 -2.69
CA PRO A 213 -0.93 20.73 -3.82
C PRO A 213 -2.44 20.87 -4.04
N GLU A 214 -2.94 22.07 -4.04
CA GLU A 214 -4.35 22.41 -4.36
C GLU A 214 -5.38 21.37 -3.84
N THR A 215 -6.01 20.62 -4.76
CA THR A 215 -7.01 19.58 -4.47
C THR A 215 -6.43 18.16 -4.47
N ASP A 216 -5.13 18.01 -4.67
CA ASP A 216 -4.48 16.70 -4.74
C ASP A 216 -4.58 15.92 -3.42
N CYS A 217 -4.79 14.63 -3.50
CA CYS A 217 -4.81 13.74 -2.34
C CYS A 217 -3.43 13.16 -2.01
N VAL A 218 -2.42 13.45 -2.82
CA VAL A 218 -1.04 13.01 -2.65
C VAL A 218 -0.07 14.16 -2.87
N LEU A 219 1.12 14.03 -2.26
CA LEU A 219 2.26 14.90 -2.45
C LEU A 219 3.49 14.06 -2.71
N GLN A 220 4.21 14.34 -3.78
CA GLN A 220 5.50 13.71 -4.04
C GLN A 220 6.57 14.36 -3.16
N LEU A 221 7.25 13.56 -2.35
CA LEU A 221 8.32 14.01 -1.45
C LEU A 221 9.69 13.92 -2.11
N THR A 222 9.89 12.88 -2.93
CA THR A 222 11.11 12.69 -3.76
C THR A 222 10.79 11.96 -5.05
#